data_b93b27eff4ca1c81c382007442a55bba
#
_entry.id   b93b27eff4ca1c81c382007442a55bba
#
_cell.length_a   1.000
_cell.length_b   1.000
_cell.length_c   1.000
_cell.angle_alpha   90.00
_cell.angle_beta   90.00
_cell.angle_gamma   90.00
#
_symmetry.space_group_name_H-M   'P 1'
#
loop_
_entity.id
_entity.type
_entity.pdbx_description
1 polymer ?
#
loop_
_entity_poly.entity_id
_entity_poly.type
_entity_poly.pdbx_seq_one_letter_code
_entity_poly.pdbx_strand_id
1 'polypeptide(L)'
;MRQDRRFNRVRPTGNISRAASIIVDPKSPVIGCSVVDYSAGGACLEVAPGKPLPSRFELLYSGSKKKCRVVWAKGPRIGVSF
;
A
#
# COMPACT_ATOMS: atom_id res chain seq x y z
N MET A 1 -9.35 -10.45 -23.17
CA MET A 1 -9.31 -9.92 -22.69
C MET A 1 -9.24 -9.08 -22.49
N ARG A 2 -9.19 -8.84 -22.43
CA ARG A 2 -8.97 -8.09 -21.98
C ARG A 2 -9.18 -7.23 -21.40
N GLN A 3 -9.20 -6.85 -21.18
CA GLN A 3 -9.30 -6.12 -20.44
C GLN A 3 -9.37 -5.16 -20.28
N ASP A 4 -9.44 -4.77 -20.16
CA ASP A 4 -9.46 -3.75 -19.89
C ASP A 4 -9.39 -3.02 -19.19
N ARG A 5 -9.10 -3.07 -18.90
CA ARG A 5 -9.13 -2.45 -18.09
C ARG A 5 -8.61 -1.45 -17.84
N ARG A 6 -8.40 -0.95 -17.97
CA ARG A 6 -8.09 0.00 -17.72
C ARG A 6 -8.30 0.57 -16.65
N PHE A 7 -8.31 0.21 -16.10
CA PHE A 7 -8.59 0.70 -15.12
C PHE A 7 -7.88 1.01 -14.26
N ASN A 8 -7.93 1.26 -13.97
CA ASN A 8 -7.44 2.14 -13.00
C ASN A 8 -7.10 1.50 -11.71
N ARG A 9 -7.83 0.53 -11.32
CA ARG A 9 -7.68 -0.11 -10.03
C ARG A 9 -7.42 -1.58 -10.23
N VAL A 10 -6.33 -2.06 -9.65
CA VAL A 10 -5.94 -3.45 -9.77
C VAL A 10 -5.98 -4.06 -8.38
N ARG A 11 -6.68 -5.16 -8.24
CA ARG A 11 -6.69 -5.91 -7.00
C ARG A 11 -5.73 -7.07 -7.14
N PRO A 12 -4.78 -7.20 -6.22
CA PRO A 12 -3.91 -8.36 -6.22
C PRO A 12 -4.73 -9.64 -6.03
N THR A 13 -4.39 -10.66 -6.79
CA THR A 13 -5.06 -11.95 -6.73
C THR A 13 -4.06 -13.00 -6.29
N GLY A 14 -4.47 -14.25 -6.31
CA GLY A 14 -3.63 -15.33 -5.85
C GLY A 14 -2.29 -15.46 -6.56
N ASN A 15 -2.21 -15.01 -7.80
CA ASN A 15 -0.97 -15.10 -8.58
C ASN A 15 -0.11 -13.85 -8.46
N ILE A 16 -0.59 -12.83 -7.77
CA ILE A 16 0.12 -11.58 -7.63
C ILE A 16 0.38 -11.38 -6.15
N SER A 17 1.62 -11.09 -5.80
CA SER A 17 1.97 -10.86 -4.40
C SER A 17 1.22 -9.64 -3.87
N ARG A 18 0.63 -9.81 -2.71
CA ARG A 18 -0.03 -8.72 -2.00
C ARG A 18 0.90 -8.06 -1.00
N ALA A 19 2.09 -8.61 -0.83
CA ALA A 19 3.03 -8.11 0.15
C ALA A 19 3.64 -6.81 -0.31
N ALA A 20 3.75 -5.88 0.61
CA ALA A 20 4.39 -4.60 0.37
C ALA A 20 5.15 -4.20 1.61
N SER A 21 5.98 -3.17 1.48
CA SER A 21 6.79 -2.68 2.58
C SER A 21 6.59 -1.19 2.74
N ILE A 22 6.40 -0.77 3.99
CA ILE A 22 6.30 0.63 4.34
C ILE A 22 7.66 1.08 4.86
N ILE A 23 8.21 2.10 4.23
CA ILE A 23 9.50 2.66 4.61
C ILE A 23 9.23 3.98 5.31
N VAL A 24 9.43 3.97 6.63
CA VAL A 24 9.18 5.15 7.45
C VAL A 24 10.34 6.12 7.35
N ASP A 25 11.56 5.60 7.45
CA ASP A 25 12.78 6.39 7.27
C ASP A 25 13.93 5.44 6.93
N PRO A 26 15.05 5.97 6.45
CA PRO A 26 16.15 5.10 6.00
C PRO A 26 16.80 4.27 7.11
N LYS A 27 16.62 4.66 8.35
CA LYS A 27 17.29 3.99 9.46
C LYS A 27 16.40 3.00 10.18
N SER A 28 15.11 3.04 9.94
CA SER A 28 14.17 2.15 10.62
C SER A 28 13.89 0.92 9.77
N PRO A 29 13.62 -0.22 10.43
CA PRO A 29 13.20 -1.40 9.68
C PRO A 29 11.92 -1.12 8.91
N VAL A 30 11.79 -1.76 7.75
CA VAL A 30 10.55 -1.65 6.98
C VAL A 30 9.42 -2.36 7.73
N ILE A 31 8.21 -1.88 7.51
CA ILE A 31 7.02 -2.47 8.09
C ILE A 31 6.27 -3.21 6.99
N GLY A 32 6.11 -4.51 7.14
CA GLY A 32 5.39 -5.30 6.15
C GLY A 32 3.91 -4.99 6.19
N CYS A 33 3.28 -5.00 5.04
CA CYS A 33 1.83 -4.83 4.94
C CYS A 33 1.30 -5.59 3.74
N SER A 34 -0.02 -5.64 3.64
CA SER A 34 -0.70 -6.26 2.50
C SER A 34 -1.45 -5.20 1.73
N VAL A 35 -1.40 -5.29 0.41
CA VAL A 35 -2.16 -4.39 -0.45
C VAL A 35 -3.54 -4.99 -0.65
N VAL A 36 -4.56 -4.27 -0.19
CA VAL A 36 -5.95 -4.68 -0.38
C VAL A 36 -6.44 -4.20 -1.72
N ASP A 37 -6.05 -3.00 -2.10
CA ASP A 37 -6.55 -2.35 -3.28
C ASP A 37 -5.50 -1.35 -3.74
N TYR A 38 -5.41 -1.11 -5.03
CA TYR A 38 -4.35 -0.27 -5.58
C TYR A 38 -4.87 0.44 -6.82
N SER A 39 -4.56 1.73 -6.93
CA SER A 39 -4.91 2.51 -8.12
C SER A 39 -3.79 3.50 -8.38
N ALA A 40 -3.91 4.23 -9.48
CA ALA A 40 -2.90 5.23 -9.83
C ALA A 40 -2.79 6.33 -8.79
N GLY A 41 -3.88 6.63 -8.09
CA GLY A 41 -3.90 7.74 -7.12
C GLY A 41 -3.70 7.34 -5.69
N GLY A 42 -3.68 6.04 -5.38
CA GLY A 42 -3.54 5.62 -4.00
C GLY A 42 -3.75 4.15 -3.80
N ALA A 43 -3.82 3.74 -2.55
CA ALA A 43 -3.97 2.33 -2.21
C ALA A 43 -4.64 2.17 -0.87
N CYS A 44 -5.23 1.00 -0.66
CA CYS A 44 -5.71 0.56 0.64
C CYS A 44 -4.77 -0.53 1.13
N LEU A 45 -4.24 -0.36 2.32
CA LEU A 45 -3.26 -1.27 2.88
C LEU A 45 -3.79 -1.85 4.19
N GLU A 46 -3.40 -3.08 4.45
CA GLU A 46 -3.70 -3.72 5.73
C GLU A 46 -2.40 -3.89 6.48
N VAL A 47 -2.33 -3.35 7.68
CA VAL A 47 -1.12 -3.29 8.49
C VAL A 47 -1.38 -3.99 9.80
N ALA A 48 -0.37 -4.70 10.32
CA ALA A 48 -0.51 -5.38 11.59
C ALA A 48 -0.89 -4.39 12.70
N PRO A 49 -1.79 -4.77 13.60
CA PRO A 49 -2.19 -3.87 14.67
C PRO A 49 -1.03 -3.59 15.62
N GLY A 50 -1.10 -2.45 16.29
CA GLY A 50 -0.09 -2.08 17.26
C GLY A 50 1.14 -1.42 16.67
N LYS A 51 1.17 -1.19 15.36
CA LYS A 51 2.29 -0.52 14.71
C LYS A 51 1.91 0.91 14.40
N PRO A 52 2.44 1.88 15.14
CA PRO A 52 2.15 3.28 14.82
C PRO A 52 2.80 3.65 13.49
N LEU A 53 2.08 4.39 12.68
CA LEU A 53 2.58 4.85 11.40
C LEU A 53 2.54 6.37 11.33
N PRO A 54 3.54 7.00 10.73
CA PRO A 54 3.48 8.43 10.48
C PRO A 54 2.42 8.72 9.40
N SER A 55 2.05 9.97 9.26
CA SER A 55 1.08 10.36 8.23
C SER A 55 1.67 10.29 6.83
N ARG A 56 2.98 10.22 6.71
CA ARG A 56 3.67 10.12 5.42
C ARG A 56 4.76 9.08 5.51
N PHE A 57 4.89 8.31 4.42
CA PHE A 57 5.92 7.29 4.32
C PHE A 57 6.07 6.91 2.85
N GLU A 58 6.99 6.01 2.57
CA GLU A 58 7.13 5.46 1.23
C GLU A 58 6.61 4.03 1.22
N LEU A 59 5.94 3.67 0.13
CA LEU A 59 5.43 2.33 -0.06
C LEU A 59 6.22 1.65 -1.17
N LEU A 60 6.79 0.51 -0.86
CA LEU A 60 7.47 -0.33 -1.85
C LEU A 60 6.56 -1.49 -2.19
N TYR A 61 6.11 -1.55 -3.41
CA TYR A 61 5.20 -2.57 -3.87
C TYR A 61 5.46 -2.87 -5.33
N SER A 62 5.64 -4.15 -5.63
CA SER A 62 5.84 -4.63 -7.01
C SER A 62 6.99 -3.91 -7.71
N GLY A 63 8.07 -3.66 -6.96
CA GLY A 63 9.24 -3.01 -7.52
C GLY A 63 9.16 -1.50 -7.66
N SER A 64 8.04 -0.91 -7.28
CA SER A 64 7.86 0.54 -7.35
C SER A 64 7.84 1.12 -5.94
N LYS A 65 8.44 2.29 -5.79
CA LYS A 65 8.45 3.01 -4.53
C LYS A 65 7.72 4.34 -4.72
N LYS A 66 6.71 4.58 -3.88
CA LYS A 66 5.89 5.76 -3.99
C LYS A 66 5.77 6.45 -2.65
N LYS A 67 5.83 7.76 -2.69
CA LYS A 67 5.57 8.56 -1.49
C LYS A 67 4.08 8.59 -1.24
N CYS A 68 3.70 8.31 0.00
CA CYS A 68 2.31 8.16 0.37
C CYS A 68 1.95 9.07 1.52
N ARG A 69 0.70 9.48 1.54
CA ARG A 69 0.11 10.20 2.65
C ARG A 69 -1.14 9.46 3.09
N VAL A 70 -1.25 9.23 4.39
CA VAL A 70 -2.43 8.57 4.95
C VAL A 70 -3.61 9.53 4.88
N VAL A 71 -4.70 9.09 4.27
CA VAL A 71 -5.91 9.91 4.14
C VAL A 71 -7.03 9.41 5.02
N TRP A 72 -6.98 8.14 5.43
CA TRP A 72 -7.91 7.61 6.44
C TRP A 72 -7.29 6.37 7.06
N ALA A 73 -7.78 6.02 8.23
CA ALA A 73 -7.36 4.81 8.92
C ALA A 73 -8.55 4.25 9.68
N LYS A 74 -8.72 2.94 9.60
CA LYS A 74 -9.80 2.28 10.29
C LYS A 74 -9.39 0.84 10.60
N GLY A 75 -9.27 0.52 11.90
CA GLY A 75 -8.81 -0.80 12.30
C GLY A 75 -7.44 -1.08 11.72
N PRO A 76 -7.23 -2.28 11.16
CA PRO A 76 -5.95 -2.61 10.57
C PRO A 76 -5.73 -2.02 9.18
N ARG A 77 -6.69 -1.28 8.64
CA ARG A 77 -6.61 -0.77 7.27
C ARG A 77 -6.38 0.71 7.24
N ILE A 78 -5.58 1.13 6.27
CA ILE A 78 -5.35 2.54 6.00
C ILE A 78 -5.50 2.79 4.52
N GLY A 79 -5.96 4.00 4.19
CA GLY A 79 -5.97 4.45 2.82
C GLY A 79 -4.89 5.49 2.64
N VAL A 80 -4.13 5.37 1.57
CA VAL A 80 -3.06 6.30 1.28
C VAL A 80 -3.24 6.90 -0.11
N SER A 81 -2.77 8.12 -0.25
CA SER A 81 -2.75 8.84 -1.51
C SER A 81 -1.29 8.96 -1.94
N PHE A 82 -1.07 8.79 -3.21
CA PHE A 82 0.26 8.96 -3.80
C PHE A 82 0.54 10.40 -4.21
#